data_1fedc3c504f87c8062c925c55ecfbc8c
#
_entry.id   1fedc3c504f87c8062c925c55ecfbc8c
#
_cell.length_a   1.000
_cell.length_b   1.000
_cell.length_c   1.000
_cell.angle_alpha   90.00
_cell.angle_beta   90.00
_cell.angle_gamma   90.00
#
_symmetry.space_group_name_H-M   'P 1'
#
loop_
_entity.id
_entity.type
_entity.pdbx_description
1 polymer ?
#
loop_
_entity_poly.entity_id
_entity_poly.type
_entity_poly.pdbx_seq_one_letter_code
_entity_poly.pdbx_strand_id
1 'polypeptide(L)'
;MQGRPAEEMPQITSRICGVCPTAHHMASTKALDGLYRVTPPPAARKIRELFYSAFVTEDHALHVYFLGGPDFIVGPKSPAAERNVLGVIAKVGVEVGQKVIGMRRKLREMMTAIGGKPVHPVLGLPGGVAKHIIPSEQEKIKQVAKEAVDFASFTLETFNKLVLQNSEYVDLIRSDAFTHRTYYMGMVDTANRVNFYDGSVRVVTPEGKEWKKFAAEKYLDYIAEHVEPWSYVKFAYLKPLGWKGFTEGSESSVYCVAPLARLNTAEGMATPLAQEAYQQYFAALGGKPVHHTLANHWARVIELLYAAERLKELAEDPEITDSQIRALPTEAPREGIGVVEAPRGTLIHHYQTDEKGIIQKANMIVATQNNAARIAMSVEKAAKGLISNGNVSEGILNMVEMAFRAYDPCHGCATHSLPGSMPLLVRVHDHRGDVQTTLRRDWDGKIIRVSGIGVRISPESRTPNP
;
A
#
# COMPACT_ATOMS: atom_id res chain seq x y z
N MET A 1 -2.67 2.38 -23.31
CA MET A 1 -2.41 3.80 -22.98
C MET A 1 -1.75 4.55 -24.13
N GLN A 2 -0.78 3.95 -24.85
CA GLN A 2 -0.20 4.57 -26.06
C GLN A 2 -1.29 4.91 -27.08
N GLY A 3 -1.13 6.05 -27.76
CA GLY A 3 -2.10 6.58 -28.70
C GLY A 3 -3.31 7.30 -28.07
N ARG A 4 -3.39 7.39 -26.74
CA ARG A 4 -4.47 8.10 -26.02
C ARG A 4 -4.03 9.50 -25.62
N PRO A 5 -4.94 10.47 -25.50
CA PRO A 5 -4.65 11.77 -24.90
C PRO A 5 -4.16 11.63 -23.45
N ALA A 6 -3.16 12.41 -23.08
CA ALA A 6 -2.59 12.35 -21.72
C ALA A 6 -3.60 12.70 -20.63
N GLU A 7 -4.56 13.60 -20.93
CA GLU A 7 -5.61 14.02 -19.99
C GLU A 7 -6.56 12.90 -19.57
N GLU A 8 -6.62 11.81 -20.35
CA GLU A 8 -7.40 10.63 -19.98
C GLU A 8 -6.68 9.73 -18.95
N MET A 9 -5.37 9.89 -18.77
CA MET A 9 -4.57 8.99 -17.93
C MET A 9 -5.04 8.92 -16.48
N PRO A 10 -5.42 10.02 -15.79
CA PRO A 10 -5.94 9.93 -14.42
C PRO A 10 -7.19 9.06 -14.30
N GLN A 11 -8.00 9.00 -15.35
CA GLN A 11 -9.21 8.17 -15.40
C GLN A 11 -8.90 6.72 -15.78
N ILE A 12 -8.02 6.50 -16.74
CA ILE A 12 -7.64 5.16 -17.20
C ILE A 12 -6.85 4.45 -16.08
N THR A 13 -5.83 5.10 -15.54
CA THR A 13 -4.93 4.48 -14.55
C THR A 13 -5.60 4.22 -13.20
N SER A 14 -6.60 5.02 -12.83
CA SER A 14 -7.37 4.75 -11.61
C SER A 14 -8.03 3.36 -11.61
N ARG A 15 -8.27 2.77 -12.80
CA ARG A 15 -8.89 1.45 -12.94
C ARG A 15 -7.92 0.28 -12.82
N ILE A 16 -6.63 0.54 -12.65
CA ILE A 16 -5.64 -0.49 -12.33
C ILE A 16 -5.96 -1.14 -10.98
N CYS A 17 -6.52 -0.37 -10.04
CA CYS A 17 -6.85 -0.85 -8.72
C CYS A 17 -8.28 -0.48 -8.30
N GLY A 18 -9.01 -1.47 -7.76
CA GLY A 18 -10.36 -1.25 -7.20
C GLY A 18 -10.35 -0.74 -5.76
N VAL A 19 -9.21 -0.86 -5.06
CA VAL A 19 -9.05 -0.42 -3.66
C VAL A 19 -8.33 0.91 -3.56
N CYS A 20 -7.26 1.13 -4.36
CA CYS A 20 -6.46 2.35 -4.35
C CYS A 20 -6.57 3.21 -5.63
N PRO A 21 -7.76 3.40 -6.22
CA PRO A 21 -7.92 4.19 -7.44
C PRO A 21 -7.50 5.64 -7.27
N THR A 22 -7.68 6.21 -6.08
CA THR A 22 -7.29 7.59 -5.75
C THR A 22 -5.78 7.79 -5.82
N ALA A 23 -4.98 6.79 -5.40
CA ALA A 23 -3.52 6.89 -5.50
C ALA A 23 -3.08 6.98 -6.97
N HIS A 24 -3.60 6.10 -7.83
CA HIS A 24 -3.32 6.15 -9.27
C HIS A 24 -3.81 7.45 -9.91
N HIS A 25 -5.00 7.92 -9.54
CA HIS A 25 -5.54 9.19 -10.01
C HIS A 25 -4.61 10.36 -9.66
N MET A 26 -4.15 10.46 -8.42
CA MET A 26 -3.29 11.56 -7.95
C MET A 26 -1.87 11.48 -8.50
N ALA A 27 -1.26 10.29 -8.56
CA ALA A 27 0.04 10.12 -9.20
C ALA A 27 -0.01 10.53 -10.68
N SER A 28 -1.08 10.12 -11.38
CA SER A 28 -1.31 10.50 -12.78
C SER A 28 -1.55 11.99 -12.94
N THR A 29 -2.34 12.61 -12.05
CA THR A 29 -2.58 14.07 -12.08
C THR A 29 -1.27 14.85 -11.86
N LYS A 30 -0.43 14.43 -10.91
CA LYS A 30 0.89 15.04 -10.70
C LYS A 30 1.83 14.83 -11.90
N ALA A 31 1.75 13.68 -12.57
CA ALA A 31 2.48 13.45 -13.81
C ALA A 31 2.04 14.41 -14.93
N LEU A 32 0.73 14.72 -15.01
CA LEU A 32 0.23 15.72 -15.95
C LEU A 32 0.68 17.15 -15.61
N ASP A 33 0.73 17.51 -14.29
CA ASP A 33 1.27 18.80 -13.90
C ASP A 33 2.71 18.97 -14.40
N GLY A 34 3.55 17.94 -14.22
CA GLY A 34 4.92 17.93 -14.75
C GLY A 34 4.99 17.94 -16.29
N LEU A 35 4.13 17.15 -16.94
CA LEU A 35 4.04 17.03 -18.39
C LEU A 35 3.73 18.36 -19.08
N TYR A 36 2.81 19.14 -18.49
CA TYR A 36 2.41 20.46 -18.98
C TYR A 36 3.14 21.63 -18.31
N ARG A 37 4.10 21.33 -17.41
CA ARG A 37 4.87 22.32 -16.63
C ARG A 37 4.00 23.35 -15.95
N VAL A 38 2.88 22.93 -15.40
CA VAL A 38 1.91 23.78 -14.72
C VAL A 38 1.94 23.53 -13.21
N THR A 39 1.90 24.60 -12.43
CA THR A 39 1.85 24.54 -10.97
C THR A 39 0.43 24.79 -10.50
N PRO A 40 -0.21 23.84 -9.80
CA PRO A 40 -1.54 24.07 -9.22
C PRO A 40 -1.52 25.19 -8.18
N PRO A 41 -2.57 26.04 -8.11
CA PRO A 41 -2.74 27.02 -7.05
C PRO A 41 -2.74 26.38 -5.64
N PRO A 42 -2.43 27.13 -4.56
CA PRO A 42 -2.39 26.61 -3.20
C PRO A 42 -3.67 25.88 -2.77
N ALA A 43 -4.85 26.46 -3.05
CA ALA A 43 -6.14 25.83 -2.76
C ALA A 43 -6.29 24.46 -3.44
N ALA A 44 -5.95 24.36 -4.73
CA ALA A 44 -6.02 23.11 -5.47
C ALA A 44 -5.10 22.03 -4.88
N ARG A 45 -3.87 22.39 -4.49
CA ARG A 45 -2.93 21.47 -3.83
C ARG A 45 -3.48 20.98 -2.50
N LYS A 46 -4.02 21.88 -1.66
CA LYS A 46 -4.65 21.52 -0.37
C LYS A 46 -5.89 20.64 -0.55
N ILE A 47 -6.74 20.92 -1.54
CA ILE A 47 -7.92 20.10 -1.85
C ILE A 47 -7.48 18.68 -2.28
N ARG A 48 -6.46 18.55 -3.14
CA ARG A 48 -5.91 17.25 -3.53
C ARG A 48 -5.35 16.48 -2.34
N GLU A 49 -4.59 17.14 -1.47
CA GLU A 49 -4.00 16.53 -0.28
C GLU A 49 -5.06 16.15 0.75
N LEU A 50 -6.08 16.99 0.96
CA LEU A 50 -7.23 16.70 1.81
C LEU A 50 -7.96 15.44 1.33
N PHE A 51 -8.28 15.39 0.05
CA PHE A 51 -8.92 14.24 -0.58
C PHE A 51 -8.05 12.97 -0.46
N TYR A 52 -6.74 13.13 -0.60
CA TYR A 52 -5.76 12.04 -0.48
C TYR A 52 -5.68 11.52 0.95
N SER A 53 -5.67 12.41 1.94
CA SER A 53 -5.67 12.06 3.37
C SER A 53 -6.95 11.30 3.76
N ALA A 54 -8.11 11.74 3.26
CA ALA A 54 -9.37 11.01 3.45
C ALA A 54 -9.33 9.60 2.86
N PHE A 55 -8.75 9.46 1.66
CA PHE A 55 -8.57 8.18 0.99
C PHE A 55 -7.63 7.26 1.79
N VAL A 56 -6.48 7.73 2.26
CA VAL A 56 -5.55 6.90 3.05
C VAL A 56 -6.20 6.46 4.36
N THR A 57 -6.96 7.35 5.03
CA THR A 57 -7.73 7.03 6.23
C THR A 57 -8.72 5.88 5.96
N GLU A 58 -9.45 5.94 4.86
CA GLU A 58 -10.44 4.92 4.47
C GLU A 58 -9.78 3.58 4.10
N ASP A 59 -8.69 3.61 3.30
CA ASP A 59 -7.97 2.43 2.83
C ASP A 59 -7.26 1.71 3.99
N HIS A 60 -6.57 2.44 4.88
CA HIS A 60 -5.93 1.84 6.05
C HIS A 60 -6.94 1.23 7.02
N ALA A 61 -8.10 1.88 7.23
CA ALA A 61 -9.19 1.29 8.02
C ALA A 61 -9.72 0.00 7.39
N LEU A 62 -9.85 -0.05 6.05
CA LEU A 62 -10.20 -1.26 5.33
C LEU A 62 -9.21 -2.40 5.64
N HIS A 63 -7.91 -2.14 5.50
CA HIS A 63 -6.91 -3.16 5.75
C HIS A 63 -6.90 -3.63 7.21
N VAL A 64 -6.88 -2.70 8.16
CA VAL A 64 -6.79 -3.01 9.59
C VAL A 64 -7.93 -3.92 10.05
N TYR A 65 -9.16 -3.67 9.61
CA TYR A 65 -10.31 -4.42 10.12
C TYR A 65 -10.75 -5.59 9.24
N PHE A 66 -10.49 -5.55 7.93
CA PHE A 66 -11.03 -6.54 7.00
C PHE A 66 -9.99 -7.46 6.39
N LEU A 67 -8.75 -6.98 6.19
CA LEU A 67 -7.73 -7.72 5.48
C LEU A 67 -6.64 -8.30 6.39
N GLY A 68 -6.05 -7.47 7.28
CA GLY A 68 -5.03 -7.89 8.24
C GLY A 68 -5.59 -8.23 9.62
N GLY A 69 -6.72 -7.60 10.01
CA GLY A 69 -7.33 -7.79 11.32
C GLY A 69 -7.69 -9.23 11.66
N PRO A 70 -8.25 -10.03 10.75
CA PRO A 70 -8.58 -11.42 11.04
C PRO A 70 -7.40 -12.25 11.59
N ASP A 71 -6.18 -11.98 11.16
CA ASP A 71 -5.00 -12.70 11.60
C ASP A 71 -4.69 -12.51 13.10
N PHE A 72 -4.97 -11.32 13.65
CA PHE A 72 -4.70 -10.99 15.05
C PHE A 72 -5.96 -11.00 15.91
N ILE A 73 -7.08 -10.53 15.39
CA ILE A 73 -8.34 -10.40 16.14
C ILE A 73 -8.99 -11.78 16.33
N VAL A 74 -9.02 -12.59 15.28
CA VAL A 74 -9.56 -13.97 15.34
C VAL A 74 -8.50 -14.95 15.79
N GLY A 75 -7.28 -14.76 15.30
CA GLY A 75 -6.10 -15.55 15.64
C GLY A 75 -5.45 -16.22 14.42
N PRO A 76 -4.10 -16.28 14.40
CA PRO A 76 -3.35 -16.74 13.24
C PRO A 76 -3.54 -18.24 12.94
N LYS A 77 -3.89 -19.02 13.95
CA LYS A 77 -4.10 -20.49 13.85
C LYS A 77 -5.57 -20.89 13.81
N SER A 78 -6.50 -19.94 13.90
CA SER A 78 -7.94 -20.23 13.85
C SER A 78 -8.34 -20.80 12.49
N PRO A 79 -9.42 -21.60 12.40
CA PRO A 79 -9.90 -22.13 11.13
C PRO A 79 -10.17 -21.04 10.10
N ALA A 80 -9.89 -21.31 8.82
CA ALA A 80 -10.08 -20.32 7.74
C ALA A 80 -11.53 -19.79 7.67
N ALA A 81 -12.51 -20.64 7.98
CA ALA A 81 -13.92 -20.28 8.00
C ALA A 81 -14.25 -19.18 9.03
N GLU A 82 -13.45 -19.06 10.09
CA GLU A 82 -13.63 -18.06 11.14
C GLU A 82 -12.78 -16.79 10.88
N ARG A 83 -11.67 -16.89 10.13
CA ARG A 83 -10.76 -15.79 9.83
C ARG A 83 -11.28 -14.88 8.71
N ASN A 84 -12.40 -14.23 8.98
CA ASN A 84 -13.07 -13.31 8.06
C ASN A 84 -13.75 -12.16 8.83
N VAL A 85 -14.43 -11.29 8.12
CA VAL A 85 -15.13 -10.13 8.70
C VAL A 85 -16.14 -10.52 9.78
N LEU A 86 -16.86 -11.63 9.59
CA LEU A 86 -17.86 -12.11 10.56
C LEU A 86 -17.16 -12.58 11.85
N GLY A 87 -16.05 -13.29 11.72
CA GLY A 87 -15.21 -13.68 12.86
C GLY A 87 -14.63 -12.48 13.61
N VAL A 88 -14.19 -11.43 12.88
CA VAL A 88 -13.77 -10.17 13.50
C VAL A 88 -14.91 -9.56 14.30
N ILE A 89 -16.09 -9.41 13.71
CA ILE A 89 -17.28 -8.85 14.40
C ILE A 89 -17.66 -9.68 15.62
N ALA A 90 -17.61 -11.01 15.53
CA ALA A 90 -17.89 -11.89 16.66
C ALA A 90 -16.89 -11.68 17.83
N LYS A 91 -15.65 -11.31 17.56
CA LYS A 91 -14.62 -11.06 18.59
C LYS A 91 -14.64 -9.65 19.17
N VAL A 92 -14.81 -8.62 18.33
CA VAL A 92 -14.76 -7.22 18.77
C VAL A 92 -16.13 -6.63 19.10
N GLY A 93 -17.21 -7.31 18.73
CA GLY A 93 -18.58 -6.87 18.93
C GLY A 93 -19.18 -6.12 17.75
N VAL A 94 -20.52 -6.16 17.66
CA VAL A 94 -21.30 -5.53 16.58
C VAL A 94 -21.13 -4.00 16.58
N GLU A 95 -21.02 -3.38 17.75
CA GLU A 95 -20.85 -1.92 17.90
C GLU A 95 -19.55 -1.43 17.23
N VAL A 96 -18.45 -2.15 17.42
CA VAL A 96 -17.18 -1.85 16.74
C VAL A 96 -17.32 -2.01 15.23
N GLY A 97 -17.98 -3.08 14.77
CA GLY A 97 -18.26 -3.29 13.35
C GLY A 97 -19.08 -2.13 12.75
N GLN A 98 -20.12 -1.68 13.45
CA GLN A 98 -20.96 -0.55 13.03
C GLN A 98 -20.14 0.77 12.98
N LYS A 99 -19.28 1.01 13.98
CA LYS A 99 -18.39 2.18 14.02
C LYS A 99 -17.45 2.20 12.81
N VAL A 100 -16.83 1.07 12.48
CA VAL A 100 -15.91 0.94 11.34
C VAL A 100 -16.64 1.18 10.01
N ILE A 101 -17.77 0.49 9.78
CA ILE A 101 -18.56 0.64 8.55
C ILE A 101 -19.12 2.05 8.43
N GLY A 102 -19.59 2.62 9.54
CA GLY A 102 -20.13 3.98 9.60
C GLY A 102 -19.08 5.04 9.23
N MET A 103 -17.84 4.95 9.78
CA MET A 103 -16.78 5.91 9.47
C MET A 103 -16.34 5.79 8.02
N ARG A 104 -16.12 4.58 7.50
CA ARG A 104 -15.78 4.37 6.10
C ARG A 104 -16.83 4.91 5.15
N ARG A 105 -18.12 4.74 5.48
CA ARG A 105 -19.23 5.32 4.70
C ARG A 105 -19.16 6.84 4.68
N LYS A 106 -18.98 7.51 5.83
CA LYS A 106 -18.86 8.97 5.91
C LYS A 106 -17.69 9.51 5.10
N LEU A 107 -16.52 8.86 5.17
CA LEU A 107 -15.35 9.21 4.35
C LEU A 107 -15.65 9.07 2.85
N ARG A 108 -16.31 7.99 2.42
CA ARG A 108 -16.68 7.78 1.02
C ARG A 108 -17.73 8.77 0.52
N GLU A 109 -18.71 9.12 1.35
CA GLU A 109 -19.70 10.16 1.03
C GLU A 109 -19.03 11.51 0.85
N MET A 110 -18.11 11.89 1.76
CA MET A 110 -17.30 13.10 1.64
C MET A 110 -16.42 13.08 0.38
N MET A 111 -15.72 11.98 0.12
CA MET A 111 -14.90 11.82 -1.08
C MET A 111 -15.77 11.88 -2.36
N THR A 112 -16.98 11.35 -2.34
CA THR A 112 -17.92 11.45 -3.47
C THR A 112 -18.34 12.89 -3.72
N ALA A 113 -18.59 13.64 -2.66
CA ALA A 113 -18.97 15.06 -2.76
C ALA A 113 -17.84 15.92 -3.37
N ILE A 114 -16.58 15.62 -3.05
CA ILE A 114 -15.40 16.34 -3.55
C ILE A 114 -14.96 15.80 -4.91
N GLY A 115 -14.82 14.49 -5.03
CA GLY A 115 -14.23 13.80 -6.19
C GLY A 115 -15.21 13.31 -7.23
N GLY A 116 -16.52 13.54 -7.06
CA GLY A 116 -17.58 13.23 -8.02
C GLY A 116 -18.01 11.76 -8.07
N LYS A 117 -17.20 10.82 -7.54
CA LYS A 117 -17.50 9.38 -7.54
C LYS A 117 -16.97 8.71 -6.27
N PRO A 118 -17.66 7.67 -5.75
CA PRO A 118 -17.20 6.93 -4.56
C PRO A 118 -15.97 6.07 -4.81
N VAL A 119 -15.75 5.68 -6.08
CA VAL A 119 -14.58 4.93 -6.56
C VAL A 119 -14.19 5.55 -7.90
N HIS A 120 -12.92 5.59 -8.24
CA HIS A 120 -12.39 6.20 -9.47
C HIS A 120 -12.74 7.69 -9.61
N PRO A 121 -12.14 8.56 -8.78
CA PRO A 121 -12.46 9.98 -8.72
C PRO A 121 -12.18 10.71 -10.03
N VAL A 122 -12.84 11.86 -10.22
CA VAL A 122 -12.68 12.74 -11.37
C VAL A 122 -12.23 14.15 -10.96
N LEU A 123 -11.49 14.24 -9.85
CA LEU A 123 -11.11 15.49 -9.20
C LEU A 123 -9.92 16.18 -9.85
N GLY A 124 -8.82 15.46 -10.06
CA GLY A 124 -7.55 16.03 -10.50
C GLY A 124 -7.55 16.37 -11.98
N LEU A 125 -7.12 17.57 -12.31
CA LEU A 125 -6.90 18.08 -13.66
C LEU A 125 -5.48 18.63 -13.76
N PRO A 126 -4.86 18.69 -14.96
CA PRO A 126 -3.60 19.39 -15.13
C PRO A 126 -3.71 20.83 -14.59
N GLY A 127 -2.83 21.18 -13.67
CA GLY A 127 -2.80 22.49 -13.04
C GLY A 127 -3.88 22.75 -11.98
N GLY A 128 -4.63 21.74 -11.52
CA GLY A 128 -5.61 21.98 -10.46
C GLY A 128 -6.62 20.87 -10.20
N VAL A 129 -7.82 21.28 -9.82
CA VAL A 129 -8.96 20.40 -9.50
C VAL A 129 -10.22 20.85 -10.24
N ALA A 130 -11.15 19.89 -10.41
CA ALA A 130 -12.41 20.10 -11.14
C ALA A 130 -13.47 20.85 -10.33
N LYS A 131 -13.34 20.86 -8.99
CA LYS A 131 -14.33 21.45 -8.09
C LYS A 131 -13.63 22.14 -6.94
N HIS A 132 -14.08 23.36 -6.57
CA HIS A 132 -13.69 24.02 -5.34
C HIS A 132 -14.64 23.62 -4.20
N ILE A 133 -14.19 23.83 -2.97
CA ILE A 133 -14.96 23.58 -1.75
C ILE A 133 -15.58 24.88 -1.28
N ILE A 134 -16.92 24.95 -1.18
CA ILE A 134 -17.60 26.11 -0.63
C ILE A 134 -17.64 26.06 0.91
N PRO A 135 -17.81 27.20 1.61
CA PRO A 135 -17.76 27.24 3.09
C PRO A 135 -18.73 26.26 3.77
N SER A 136 -19.92 26.04 3.23
CA SER A 136 -20.90 25.10 3.79
C SER A 136 -20.49 23.62 3.62
N GLU A 137 -19.69 23.30 2.59
CA GLU A 137 -19.08 21.98 2.42
C GLU A 137 -17.90 21.81 3.37
N GLN A 138 -17.08 22.86 3.56
CA GLN A 138 -15.97 22.84 4.50
C GLN A 138 -16.43 22.48 5.92
N GLU A 139 -17.53 23.04 6.41
CA GLU A 139 -18.06 22.72 7.74
C GLU A 139 -18.43 21.21 7.87
N LYS A 140 -19.02 20.63 6.83
CA LYS A 140 -19.29 19.17 6.82
C LYS A 140 -17.99 18.36 6.80
N ILE A 141 -16.99 18.80 6.05
CA ILE A 141 -15.68 18.15 5.97
C ILE A 141 -14.98 18.21 7.34
N LYS A 142 -14.99 19.36 8.04
CA LYS A 142 -14.45 19.52 9.39
C LYS A 142 -15.07 18.51 10.37
N GLN A 143 -16.40 18.36 10.32
CA GLN A 143 -17.08 17.40 11.17
C GLN A 143 -16.62 15.96 10.91
N VAL A 144 -16.58 15.53 9.64
CA VAL A 144 -16.12 14.18 9.27
C VAL A 144 -14.65 13.99 9.64
N ALA A 145 -13.81 15.00 9.45
CA ALA A 145 -12.39 14.96 9.78
C ALA A 145 -12.14 14.80 11.29
N LYS A 146 -12.91 15.51 12.12
CA LYS A 146 -12.87 15.32 13.59
C LYS A 146 -13.22 13.89 13.98
N GLU A 147 -14.32 13.38 13.45
CA GLU A 147 -14.74 11.99 13.72
C GLU A 147 -13.72 10.97 13.21
N ALA A 148 -12.98 11.28 12.13
CA ALA A 148 -11.91 10.43 11.61
C ALA A 148 -10.72 10.36 12.57
N VAL A 149 -10.34 11.47 13.22
CA VAL A 149 -9.30 11.47 14.27
C VAL A 149 -9.73 10.64 15.48
N ASP A 150 -10.97 10.83 15.96
CA ASP A 150 -11.53 10.05 17.07
C ASP A 150 -11.55 8.55 16.74
N PHE A 151 -11.91 8.20 15.50
CA PHE A 151 -11.92 6.82 15.00
C PHE A 151 -10.49 6.25 14.89
N ALA A 152 -9.52 7.02 14.40
CA ALA A 152 -8.14 6.57 14.27
C ALA A 152 -7.49 6.34 15.64
N SER A 153 -7.74 7.23 16.61
CA SER A 153 -7.31 7.07 18.01
C SER A 153 -7.92 5.82 18.63
N PHE A 154 -9.22 5.60 18.47
CA PHE A 154 -9.90 4.39 18.90
C PHE A 154 -9.29 3.13 18.25
N THR A 155 -8.90 3.20 16.98
CA THR A 155 -8.26 2.07 16.27
C THR A 155 -6.88 1.77 16.86
N LEU A 156 -6.09 2.79 17.18
CA LEU A 156 -4.79 2.62 17.84
C LEU A 156 -4.93 1.98 19.22
N GLU A 157 -5.88 2.43 20.03
CA GLU A 157 -6.19 1.84 21.34
C GLU A 157 -6.63 0.38 21.22
N THR A 158 -7.50 0.09 20.24
CA THR A 158 -7.97 -1.27 19.96
C THR A 158 -6.81 -2.17 19.55
N PHE A 159 -5.92 -1.69 18.66
CA PHE A 159 -4.72 -2.42 18.26
C PHE A 159 -3.79 -2.68 19.44
N ASN A 160 -3.57 -1.67 20.28
CA ASN A 160 -2.77 -1.81 21.49
C ASN A 160 -3.34 -2.92 22.39
N LYS A 161 -4.64 -2.85 22.71
CA LYS A 161 -5.31 -3.82 23.58
C LYS A 161 -5.30 -5.25 23.04
N LEU A 162 -5.58 -5.42 21.74
CA LEU A 162 -5.75 -6.76 21.15
C LEU A 162 -4.45 -7.38 20.67
N VAL A 163 -3.46 -6.57 20.28
CA VAL A 163 -2.22 -7.05 19.66
C VAL A 163 -1.02 -6.80 20.56
N LEU A 164 -0.78 -5.56 20.98
CA LEU A 164 0.47 -5.21 21.68
C LEU A 164 0.49 -5.64 23.16
N GLN A 165 -0.67 -5.80 23.80
CA GLN A 165 -0.77 -6.36 25.14
C GLN A 165 -0.76 -7.90 25.16
N ASN A 166 -0.80 -8.56 24.01
CA ASN A 166 -0.67 -10.00 23.87
C ASN A 166 0.79 -10.37 23.59
N SER A 167 1.47 -10.95 24.57
CA SER A 167 2.89 -11.32 24.44
C SER A 167 3.15 -12.30 23.30
N GLU A 168 2.26 -13.26 23.03
CA GLU A 168 2.42 -14.21 21.92
C GLU A 168 2.42 -13.48 20.56
N TYR A 169 1.59 -12.43 20.41
CA TYR A 169 1.56 -11.64 19.18
C TYR A 169 2.78 -10.73 19.04
N VAL A 170 3.26 -10.18 20.15
CA VAL A 170 4.50 -9.38 20.14
C VAL A 170 5.70 -10.28 19.79
N ASP A 171 5.77 -11.48 20.34
CA ASP A 171 6.81 -12.46 20.01
C ASP A 171 6.72 -12.90 18.55
N LEU A 172 5.49 -13.11 18.04
CA LEU A 172 5.28 -13.42 16.62
C LEU A 172 5.76 -12.28 15.72
N ILE A 173 5.42 -11.03 16.04
CA ILE A 173 5.86 -9.84 15.29
C ILE A 173 7.39 -9.76 15.26
N ARG A 174 8.06 -10.05 16.37
CA ARG A 174 9.53 -10.00 16.51
C ARG A 174 10.25 -11.24 16.01
N SER A 175 9.53 -12.30 15.66
CA SER A 175 10.09 -13.57 15.24
C SER A 175 11.03 -13.39 14.04
N ASP A 176 12.14 -14.14 14.03
CA ASP A 176 13.09 -14.15 12.91
C ASP A 176 12.44 -14.60 11.58
N ALA A 177 11.43 -15.48 11.66
CA ALA A 177 10.68 -15.91 10.48
C ALA A 177 10.03 -14.74 9.70
N PHE A 178 9.81 -13.59 10.35
CA PHE A 178 9.23 -12.37 9.77
C PHE A 178 10.20 -11.18 9.78
N THR A 179 11.49 -11.41 9.93
CA THR A 179 12.49 -10.34 10.04
C THR A 179 13.39 -10.32 8.81
N HIS A 180 13.52 -9.13 8.19
CA HIS A 180 14.39 -8.92 7.02
C HIS A 180 15.16 -7.60 7.10
N ARG A 181 16.43 -7.66 6.79
CA ARG A 181 17.34 -6.51 6.75
C ARG A 181 17.62 -6.11 5.31
N THR A 182 16.82 -5.20 4.77
CA THR A 182 16.99 -4.63 3.43
C THR A 182 16.92 -3.11 3.48
N TYR A 183 17.11 -2.44 2.34
CA TYR A 183 16.87 -1.01 2.23
C TYR A 183 15.39 -0.67 2.43
N TYR A 184 15.12 0.58 2.82
CA TYR A 184 13.78 1.13 2.95
C TYR A 184 13.65 2.40 2.12
N MET A 185 12.52 2.58 1.45
CA MET A 185 12.22 3.74 0.63
C MET A 185 10.86 4.31 0.98
N GLY A 186 10.74 5.63 1.03
CA GLY A 186 9.49 6.35 1.27
C GLY A 186 9.65 7.84 0.99
N MET A 187 8.52 8.54 0.83
CA MET A 187 8.54 9.99 0.66
C MET A 187 8.57 10.71 2.01
N VAL A 188 9.33 11.80 2.02
CA VAL A 188 9.47 12.67 3.19
C VAL A 188 9.36 14.14 2.77
N ASP A 189 8.90 14.97 3.71
CA ASP A 189 8.88 16.43 3.57
C ASP A 189 10.31 17.04 3.71
N THR A 190 10.38 18.37 3.72
CA THR A 190 11.65 19.10 3.87
C THR A 190 12.33 18.85 5.23
N ALA A 191 11.55 18.52 6.27
CA ALA A 191 12.03 18.17 7.61
C ALA A 191 12.26 16.65 7.78
N ASN A 192 12.25 15.88 6.71
CA ASN A 192 12.33 14.41 6.72
C ASN A 192 11.21 13.73 7.52
N ARG A 193 10.02 14.33 7.63
CA ARG A 193 8.84 13.68 8.20
C ARG A 193 8.05 12.96 7.11
N VAL A 194 7.27 11.94 7.49
CA VAL A 194 6.40 11.21 6.55
C VAL A 194 5.50 12.20 5.80
N ASN A 195 5.44 12.05 4.48
CA ASN A 195 4.46 12.77 3.65
C ASN A 195 3.93 11.84 2.55
N PHE A 196 2.61 11.80 2.39
CA PHE A 196 1.97 10.92 1.40
C PHE A 196 1.81 11.55 0.02
N TYR A 197 1.72 12.88 -0.04
CA TYR A 197 1.32 13.57 -1.25
C TYR A 197 2.48 14.29 -1.93
N ASP A 198 3.26 15.07 -1.19
CA ASP A 198 4.40 15.85 -1.71
C ASP A 198 5.67 15.55 -0.93
N GLY A 199 6.82 15.70 -1.59
CA GLY A 199 8.11 15.55 -0.95
C GLY A 199 9.17 14.95 -1.86
N SER A 200 10.27 14.54 -1.24
CA SER A 200 11.37 13.82 -1.89
C SER A 200 11.33 12.34 -1.53
N VAL A 201 11.75 11.50 -2.45
CA VAL A 201 11.96 10.08 -2.17
C VAL A 201 13.26 9.94 -1.38
N ARG A 202 13.17 9.31 -0.20
CA ARG A 202 14.33 9.03 0.67
C ARG A 202 14.53 7.53 0.78
N VAL A 203 15.78 7.10 0.66
CA VAL A 203 16.19 5.71 0.82
C VAL A 203 17.19 5.62 1.97
N VAL A 204 16.95 4.68 2.89
CA VAL A 204 17.88 4.38 3.99
C VAL A 204 18.39 2.96 3.89
N THR A 205 19.62 2.75 4.38
CA THR A 205 20.26 1.42 4.44
C THR A 205 19.61 0.52 5.47
N PRO A 206 19.92 -0.78 5.49
CA PRO A 206 19.49 -1.68 6.56
C PRO A 206 19.93 -1.23 7.97
N GLU A 207 20.97 -0.41 8.08
CA GLU A 207 21.46 0.17 9.35
C GLU A 207 20.78 1.51 9.71
N GLY A 208 19.81 1.96 8.88
CA GLY A 208 19.06 3.21 9.13
C GLY A 208 19.77 4.48 8.69
N LYS A 209 20.90 4.39 7.97
CA LYS A 209 21.61 5.56 7.44
C LYS A 209 21.01 6.01 6.13
N GLU A 210 20.91 7.32 5.90
CA GLU A 210 20.51 7.83 4.60
C GLU A 210 21.48 7.35 3.51
N TRP A 211 20.93 6.63 2.53
CA TRP A 211 21.69 6.24 1.34
C TRP A 211 21.57 7.28 0.24
N LYS A 212 20.32 7.70 -0.04
CA LYS A 212 20.02 8.75 -1.03
C LYS A 212 18.70 9.45 -0.70
N LYS A 213 18.61 10.73 -1.08
CA LYS A 213 17.38 11.52 -1.13
C LYS A 213 17.31 12.19 -2.50
N PHE A 214 16.19 12.05 -3.21
CA PHE A 214 16.07 12.55 -4.59
C PHE A 214 14.65 13.01 -4.90
N ALA A 215 14.54 13.93 -5.85
CA ALA A 215 13.27 14.39 -6.38
C ALA A 215 12.66 13.31 -7.31
N ALA A 216 11.32 13.30 -7.43
CA ALA A 216 10.57 12.31 -8.21
C ALA A 216 11.10 12.11 -9.64
N GLU A 217 11.50 13.19 -10.28
CA GLU A 217 11.99 13.22 -11.68
C GLU A 217 13.32 12.46 -11.86
N LYS A 218 14.02 12.18 -10.76
CA LYS A 218 15.30 11.45 -10.75
C LYS A 218 15.16 9.95 -10.52
N TYR A 219 13.93 9.41 -10.45
CA TYR A 219 13.74 8.01 -10.07
C TYR A 219 14.50 7.03 -10.98
N LEU A 220 14.62 7.29 -12.28
CA LEU A 220 15.34 6.43 -13.24
C LEU A 220 16.86 6.33 -12.98
N ASP A 221 17.43 7.25 -12.19
CA ASP A 221 18.82 7.19 -11.77
C ASP A 221 19.03 6.18 -10.65
N TYR A 222 17.95 5.89 -9.87
CA TYR A 222 18.04 5.12 -8.63
C TYR A 222 17.23 3.82 -8.63
N ILE A 223 16.21 3.70 -9.50
CA ILE A 223 15.32 2.54 -9.55
C ILE A 223 15.40 1.90 -10.94
N ALA A 224 15.53 0.58 -10.96
CA ALA A 224 15.43 -0.24 -12.17
C ALA A 224 14.57 -1.48 -11.88
N GLU A 225 14.21 -2.19 -12.94
CA GLU A 225 13.34 -3.36 -12.90
C GLU A 225 14.08 -4.58 -13.45
N HIS A 226 13.98 -5.70 -12.74
CA HIS A 226 14.50 -6.99 -13.14
C HIS A 226 13.37 -7.97 -13.45
N VAL A 227 13.57 -8.89 -14.39
CA VAL A 227 12.59 -9.90 -14.83
C VAL A 227 13.10 -11.28 -14.45
N GLU A 228 12.25 -12.06 -13.80
CA GLU A 228 12.48 -13.47 -13.51
C GLU A 228 11.55 -14.35 -14.35
N PRO A 229 12.03 -15.47 -14.90
CA PRO A 229 11.27 -16.30 -15.84
C PRO A 229 10.03 -16.99 -15.21
N TRP A 230 9.98 -17.07 -13.88
CA TRP A 230 8.91 -17.74 -13.14
C TRP A 230 7.78 -16.79 -12.71
N SER A 231 7.89 -15.49 -13.01
CA SER A 231 6.92 -14.48 -12.57
C SER A 231 6.61 -13.46 -13.66
N TYR A 232 5.37 -12.97 -13.70
CA TYR A 232 4.97 -11.82 -14.53
C TYR A 232 5.37 -10.49 -13.89
N VAL A 233 5.64 -10.48 -12.57
CA VAL A 233 5.99 -9.28 -11.82
C VAL A 233 7.44 -8.92 -12.11
N LYS A 234 7.67 -7.66 -12.48
CA LYS A 234 9.02 -7.12 -12.52
C LYS A 234 9.45 -6.70 -11.12
N PHE A 235 10.66 -7.09 -10.74
CA PHE A 235 11.23 -6.80 -9.43
C PHE A 235 11.99 -5.49 -9.47
N ALA A 236 11.46 -4.47 -8.78
CA ALA A 236 12.12 -3.19 -8.64
C ALA A 236 13.31 -3.32 -7.67
N TYR A 237 14.43 -2.67 -8.01
CA TYR A 237 15.67 -2.72 -7.23
C TYR A 237 16.44 -1.39 -7.31
N LEU A 238 17.39 -1.17 -6.39
CA LEU A 238 18.27 0.01 -6.38
C LEU A 238 19.31 -0.09 -7.49
N LYS A 239 19.08 0.64 -8.57
CA LYS A 239 19.85 0.60 -9.82
C LYS A 239 21.37 0.75 -9.64
N PRO A 240 21.90 1.72 -8.82
CA PRO A 240 23.33 1.86 -8.63
C PRO A 240 24.02 0.67 -7.96
N LEU A 241 23.25 -0.17 -7.24
CA LEU A 241 23.76 -1.39 -6.60
C LEU A 241 23.72 -2.61 -7.52
N GLY A 242 22.99 -2.53 -8.65
CA GLY A 242 22.75 -3.65 -9.57
C GLY A 242 21.83 -4.72 -8.95
N TRP A 243 21.22 -5.56 -9.80
CA TRP A 243 20.44 -6.70 -9.30
C TRP A 243 21.35 -7.79 -8.75
N LYS A 244 21.17 -8.19 -7.51
CA LYS A 244 21.97 -9.20 -6.80
C LYS A 244 21.12 -10.38 -6.29
N GLY A 245 19.93 -10.56 -6.88
CA GLY A 245 18.98 -11.59 -6.45
C GLY A 245 18.22 -11.18 -5.19
N PHE A 246 17.57 -12.16 -4.59
CA PHE A 246 16.77 -12.02 -3.38
C PHE A 246 17.66 -12.11 -2.14
N THR A 247 18.43 -11.06 -1.86
CA THR A 247 19.44 -11.02 -0.80
C THR A 247 19.12 -9.96 0.26
N GLU A 248 19.70 -10.11 1.44
CA GLU A 248 19.61 -9.17 2.57
C GLU A 248 20.93 -8.44 2.82
N GLY A 249 20.91 -7.42 3.68
CA GLY A 249 22.09 -6.66 4.10
C GLY A 249 22.41 -5.46 3.22
N SER A 250 23.49 -4.77 3.56
CA SER A 250 23.96 -3.55 2.86
C SER A 250 24.44 -3.81 1.43
N GLU A 251 24.82 -5.04 1.11
CA GLU A 251 25.18 -5.45 -0.24
C GLU A 251 23.98 -5.79 -1.13
N SER A 252 22.78 -5.87 -0.56
CA SER A 252 21.54 -6.10 -1.30
C SER A 252 21.17 -4.87 -2.13
N SER A 253 20.42 -5.10 -3.21
CA SER A 253 19.74 -4.03 -3.96
C SER A 253 18.22 -4.05 -3.73
N VAL A 254 17.73 -5.00 -2.94
CA VAL A 254 16.32 -5.13 -2.58
C VAL A 254 15.96 -4.06 -1.55
N TYR A 255 14.82 -3.43 -1.76
CA TYR A 255 14.25 -2.47 -0.82
C TYR A 255 12.79 -2.80 -0.49
N CYS A 256 12.32 -2.22 0.59
CA CYS A 256 10.93 -2.26 1.01
C CYS A 256 10.31 -0.86 0.90
N VAL A 257 9.07 -0.79 0.47
CA VAL A 257 8.18 0.36 0.66
C VAL A 257 7.03 -0.08 1.59
N ALA A 258 5.94 0.63 1.71
CA ALA A 258 4.85 0.38 2.63
C ALA A 258 5.02 1.07 4.01
N PRO A 259 4.05 0.97 4.93
CA PRO A 259 4.08 1.71 6.20
C PRO A 259 5.37 1.54 7.00
N LEU A 260 5.85 0.31 7.18
CA LEU A 260 7.11 0.03 7.86
C LEU A 260 8.28 0.81 7.26
N ALA A 261 8.37 0.86 5.94
CA ALA A 261 9.45 1.54 5.26
C ALA A 261 9.34 3.07 5.40
N ARG A 262 8.14 3.64 5.31
CA ARG A 262 7.93 5.07 5.49
C ARG A 262 8.32 5.53 6.88
N LEU A 263 7.98 4.76 7.93
CA LEU A 263 8.43 5.09 9.29
C LEU A 263 9.95 4.98 9.41
N ASN A 264 10.57 3.95 8.83
CA ASN A 264 12.03 3.79 8.85
C ASN A 264 12.77 4.89 8.09
N THR A 265 12.22 5.39 7.01
CA THR A 265 12.84 6.45 6.19
C THR A 265 12.65 7.86 6.75
N ALA A 266 11.61 8.08 7.55
CA ALA A 266 11.31 9.40 8.11
C ALA A 266 12.00 9.63 9.46
N GLU A 267 12.22 10.89 9.83
CA GLU A 267 12.71 11.27 11.17
C GLU A 267 11.55 11.57 12.15
N GLY A 268 10.31 11.45 11.70
CA GLY A 268 9.11 11.63 12.49
C GLY A 268 7.85 11.74 11.65
N MET A 269 6.74 12.00 12.34
CA MET A 269 5.44 12.31 11.75
C MET A 269 5.18 13.81 11.83
N ALA A 270 4.38 14.36 10.91
CA ALA A 270 4.12 15.79 10.85
C ALA A 270 2.99 16.23 11.81
N THR A 271 2.26 15.29 12.40
CA THR A 271 1.11 15.56 13.27
C THR A 271 1.33 15.02 14.68
N PRO A 272 0.75 15.64 15.74
CA PRO A 272 1.16 15.38 17.13
C PRO A 272 0.85 13.97 17.64
N LEU A 273 -0.38 13.45 17.43
CA LEU A 273 -0.73 12.14 17.95
C LEU A 273 0.01 11.00 17.20
N ALA A 274 0.15 11.15 15.88
CA ALA A 274 0.93 10.20 15.10
C ALA A 274 2.42 10.26 15.47
N GLN A 275 2.97 11.43 15.82
CA GLN A 275 4.34 11.57 16.29
C GLN A 275 4.57 10.85 17.62
N GLU A 276 3.64 10.94 18.55
CA GLU A 276 3.71 10.20 19.81
C GLU A 276 3.68 8.68 19.54
N ALA A 277 2.75 8.21 18.72
CA ALA A 277 2.64 6.80 18.36
C ALA A 277 3.89 6.27 17.60
N TYR A 278 4.51 7.12 16.77
CA TYR A 278 5.78 6.84 16.09
C TYR A 278 6.92 6.61 17.11
N GLN A 279 7.03 7.45 18.13
CA GLN A 279 8.04 7.28 19.18
C GLN A 279 7.82 5.98 19.98
N GLN A 280 6.58 5.70 20.34
CA GLN A 280 6.20 4.45 21.03
C GLN A 280 6.54 3.21 20.21
N TYR A 281 6.31 3.25 18.89
CA TYR A 281 6.60 2.18 17.95
C TYR A 281 8.08 1.79 17.99
N PHE A 282 8.99 2.75 17.83
CA PHE A 282 10.42 2.46 17.83
C PHE A 282 10.94 2.07 19.23
N ALA A 283 10.44 2.71 20.29
CA ALA A 283 10.80 2.34 21.65
C ALA A 283 10.43 0.89 21.98
N ALA A 284 9.24 0.46 21.56
CA ALA A 284 8.76 -0.90 21.83
C ALA A 284 9.44 -1.98 20.98
N LEU A 285 9.88 -1.63 19.75
CA LEU A 285 10.46 -2.60 18.80
C LEU A 285 12.00 -2.59 18.76
N GLY A 286 12.65 -1.98 19.75
CA GLY A 286 14.11 -2.05 19.93
C GLY A 286 14.91 -0.99 19.17
N GLY A 287 14.26 0.08 18.72
CA GLY A 287 14.89 1.20 18.03
C GLY A 287 14.72 1.17 16.52
N LYS A 288 15.30 2.17 15.87
CA LYS A 288 15.24 2.37 14.42
C LYS A 288 16.54 1.91 13.76
N PRO A 289 16.49 1.19 12.63
CA PRO A 289 15.27 0.77 11.90
C PRO A 289 14.62 -0.50 12.45
N VAL A 290 13.31 -0.63 12.29
CA VAL A 290 12.55 -1.84 12.56
C VAL A 290 12.56 -2.75 11.33
N HIS A 291 12.87 -4.04 11.51
CA HIS A 291 13.03 -5.01 10.42
C HIS A 291 11.91 -6.05 10.34
N HIS A 292 10.97 -6.03 11.27
CA HIS A 292 9.92 -7.02 11.43
C HIS A 292 8.78 -6.76 10.44
N THR A 293 8.58 -7.65 9.50
CA THR A 293 7.55 -7.52 8.45
C THR A 293 6.15 -7.33 9.02
N LEU A 294 5.79 -8.07 10.08
CA LEU A 294 4.47 -7.96 10.70
C LEU A 294 4.26 -6.62 11.43
N ALA A 295 5.32 -5.88 11.76
CA ALA A 295 5.21 -4.53 12.30
C ALA A 295 4.61 -3.51 11.30
N ASN A 296 4.47 -3.87 10.01
CA ASN A 296 3.68 -3.10 9.05
C ASN A 296 2.24 -2.84 9.53
N HIS A 297 1.64 -3.77 10.27
CA HIS A 297 0.27 -3.58 10.77
C HIS A 297 0.19 -2.43 11.78
N TRP A 298 1.14 -2.37 12.72
CA TRP A 298 1.21 -1.25 13.67
C TRP A 298 1.57 0.06 12.97
N ALA A 299 2.58 0.04 12.10
CA ALA A 299 2.94 1.20 11.30
C ALA A 299 1.75 1.76 10.49
N ARG A 300 0.88 0.88 9.95
CA ARG A 300 -0.34 1.27 9.24
C ARG A 300 -1.37 1.93 10.14
N VAL A 301 -1.51 1.50 11.39
CA VAL A 301 -2.39 2.16 12.35
C VAL A 301 -1.87 3.57 12.72
N ILE A 302 -0.55 3.74 12.82
CA ILE A 302 0.07 5.07 13.01
C ILE A 302 -0.20 5.97 11.79
N GLU A 303 -0.08 5.44 10.60
CA GLU A 303 -0.39 6.18 9.37
C GLU A 303 -1.88 6.49 9.20
N LEU A 304 -2.76 5.62 9.67
CA LEU A 304 -4.20 5.91 9.76
C LEU A 304 -4.45 7.15 10.63
N LEU A 305 -3.78 7.23 11.77
CA LEU A 305 -3.87 8.37 12.66
C LEU A 305 -3.30 9.64 12.02
N TYR A 306 -2.11 9.54 11.41
CA TYR A 306 -1.50 10.65 10.66
C TYR A 306 -2.40 11.18 9.54
N ALA A 307 -2.99 10.28 8.74
CA ALA A 307 -3.88 10.66 7.66
C ALA A 307 -5.14 11.37 8.17
N ALA A 308 -5.71 10.91 9.28
CA ALA A 308 -6.88 11.53 9.90
C ALA A 308 -6.56 12.90 10.50
N GLU A 309 -5.42 13.06 11.20
CA GLU A 309 -4.98 14.35 11.71
C GLU A 309 -4.68 15.33 10.56
N ARG A 310 -4.01 14.86 9.49
CA ARG A 310 -3.72 15.69 8.32
C ARG A 310 -4.99 16.11 7.58
N LEU A 311 -5.98 15.20 7.49
CA LEU A 311 -7.31 15.53 6.97
C LEU A 311 -7.96 16.66 7.78
N LYS A 312 -7.86 16.61 9.11
CA LYS A 312 -8.42 17.64 10.00
C LYS A 312 -7.70 18.99 9.83
N GLU A 313 -6.37 19.00 9.82
CA GLU A 313 -5.58 20.22 9.59
C GLU A 313 -5.98 20.92 8.29
N LEU A 314 -6.07 20.14 7.19
CA LEU A 314 -6.45 20.68 5.89
C LEU A 314 -7.92 21.12 5.82
N ALA A 315 -8.82 20.41 6.52
CA ALA A 315 -10.23 20.80 6.62
C ALA A 315 -10.42 22.15 7.34
N GLU A 316 -9.58 22.44 8.34
CA GLU A 316 -9.59 23.68 9.11
C GLU A 316 -8.88 24.85 8.40
N ASP A 317 -8.09 24.59 7.36
CA ASP A 317 -7.35 25.59 6.62
C ASP A 317 -8.30 26.47 5.78
N PRO A 318 -8.29 27.81 5.97
CA PRO A 318 -9.19 28.70 5.24
C PRO A 318 -8.95 28.75 3.73
N GLU A 319 -7.73 28.46 3.25
CA GLU A 319 -7.42 28.51 1.82
C GLU A 319 -8.11 27.43 1.00
N ILE A 320 -8.65 26.35 1.60
CA ILE A 320 -9.34 25.32 0.83
C ILE A 320 -10.65 25.80 0.18
N THR A 321 -11.18 26.94 0.63
CA THR A 321 -12.39 27.57 0.06
C THR A 321 -12.07 28.66 -0.97
N ASP A 322 -10.80 28.87 -1.30
CA ASP A 322 -10.44 29.81 -2.38
C ASP A 322 -10.93 29.27 -3.71
N SER A 323 -11.48 30.16 -4.54
CA SER A 323 -12.00 29.86 -5.87
C SER A 323 -10.90 29.68 -6.92
N GLN A 324 -9.68 30.08 -6.63
CA GLN A 324 -8.50 29.90 -7.50
C GLN A 324 -8.01 28.43 -7.41
N ILE A 325 -8.68 27.56 -8.13
CA ILE A 325 -8.43 26.09 -8.04
C ILE A 325 -7.73 25.51 -9.25
N ARG A 326 -7.38 26.32 -10.25
CA ARG A 326 -6.73 25.83 -11.47
C ARG A 326 -5.88 26.90 -12.13
N ALA A 327 -4.66 26.52 -12.52
CA ALA A 327 -3.84 27.22 -13.50
C ALA A 327 -3.94 26.47 -14.84
N LEU A 328 -4.19 27.20 -15.93
CA LEU A 328 -4.27 26.57 -17.25
C LEU A 328 -2.88 26.35 -17.82
N PRO A 329 -2.58 25.15 -18.37
CA PRO A 329 -1.33 24.91 -19.09
C PRO A 329 -1.17 25.85 -20.29
N THR A 330 0.05 26.37 -20.46
CA THR A 330 0.42 27.26 -21.57
C THR A 330 1.53 26.65 -22.43
N GLU A 331 2.16 25.57 -22.00
CA GLU A 331 3.24 24.88 -22.70
C GLU A 331 2.75 23.60 -23.37
N ALA A 332 3.41 23.24 -24.49
CA ALA A 332 3.18 21.96 -25.12
C ALA A 332 3.67 20.82 -24.22
N PRO A 333 2.91 19.71 -24.08
CA PRO A 333 3.29 18.61 -23.24
C PRO A 333 4.48 17.85 -23.81
N ARG A 334 5.33 17.27 -22.94
CA ARG A 334 6.49 16.45 -23.35
C ARG A 334 6.67 15.24 -22.47
N GLU A 335 7.08 15.46 -21.24
CA GLU A 335 7.41 14.41 -20.26
C GLU A 335 6.99 14.86 -18.87
N GLY A 336 6.38 13.96 -18.12
CA GLY A 336 5.96 14.26 -16.76
C GLY A 336 5.99 13.03 -15.86
N ILE A 337 6.42 13.25 -14.62
CA ILE A 337 6.54 12.23 -13.59
C ILE A 337 5.74 12.68 -12.36
N GLY A 338 4.90 11.80 -11.87
CA GLY A 338 4.13 12.00 -10.64
C GLY A 338 4.40 10.89 -9.64
N VAL A 339 4.70 11.27 -8.39
CA VAL A 339 4.95 10.33 -7.30
C VAL A 339 4.06 10.68 -6.12
N VAL A 340 3.48 9.66 -5.50
CA VAL A 340 2.75 9.72 -4.22
C VAL A 340 3.08 8.47 -3.40
N GLU A 341 2.84 8.54 -2.10
CA GLU A 341 2.80 7.36 -1.25
C GLU A 341 1.39 6.77 -1.26
N ALA A 342 1.18 5.71 -2.03
CA ALA A 342 -0.03 4.90 -1.89
C ALA A 342 -0.02 4.16 -0.55
N PRO A 343 -1.17 3.67 -0.06
CA PRO A 343 -1.22 2.89 1.19
C PRO A 343 -0.18 1.76 1.25
N ARG A 344 0.14 1.18 0.09
CA ARG A 344 1.04 0.03 -0.09
C ARG A 344 2.49 0.41 -0.42
N GLY A 345 2.78 1.73 -0.51
CA GLY A 345 4.12 2.24 -0.75
C GLY A 345 4.21 3.25 -1.90
N THR A 346 5.42 3.60 -2.26
CA THR A 346 5.72 4.59 -3.30
C THR A 346 5.14 4.16 -4.65
N LEU A 347 4.35 5.04 -5.27
CA LEU A 347 3.72 4.86 -6.58
C LEU A 347 4.25 5.91 -7.54
N ILE A 348 4.80 5.48 -8.66
CA ILE A 348 5.39 6.33 -9.68
C ILE A 348 4.61 6.19 -10.98
N HIS A 349 4.18 7.30 -11.56
CA HIS A 349 3.66 7.40 -12.92
C HIS A 349 4.58 8.28 -13.75
N HIS A 350 4.93 7.82 -14.95
CA HIS A 350 5.80 8.50 -15.87
C HIS A 350 5.25 8.43 -17.29
N TYR A 351 5.01 9.58 -17.91
CA TYR A 351 4.45 9.70 -19.24
C TYR A 351 5.35 10.52 -20.15
N GLN A 352 5.43 10.10 -21.42
CA GLN A 352 6.04 10.85 -22.51
C GLN A 352 5.01 10.97 -23.64
N THR A 353 4.85 12.17 -24.19
CA THR A 353 3.88 12.48 -25.25
C THR A 353 4.55 13.10 -26.46
N ASP A 354 3.82 13.13 -27.56
CA ASP A 354 4.10 14.06 -28.65
C ASP A 354 3.63 15.48 -28.32
N GLU A 355 3.84 16.41 -29.24
CA GLU A 355 3.46 17.83 -29.09
C GLU A 355 1.94 18.06 -28.99
N LYS A 356 1.12 17.07 -29.42
CA LYS A 356 -0.34 17.11 -29.34
C LYS A 356 -0.87 16.49 -28.02
N GLY A 357 0.02 16.07 -27.12
CA GLY A 357 -0.36 15.43 -25.87
C GLY A 357 -0.78 13.97 -25.99
N ILE A 358 -0.47 13.31 -27.10
CA ILE A 358 -0.77 11.89 -27.29
C ILE A 358 0.36 11.04 -26.67
N ILE A 359 0.00 10.13 -25.78
CA ILE A 359 0.93 9.25 -25.07
C ILE A 359 1.72 8.40 -26.06
N GLN A 360 3.02 8.57 -26.08
CA GLN A 360 3.99 7.77 -26.81
C GLN A 360 4.58 6.66 -25.92
N LYS A 361 4.82 6.98 -24.64
CA LYS A 361 5.34 6.02 -23.66
C LYS A 361 4.72 6.28 -22.29
N ALA A 362 4.34 5.20 -21.63
CA ALA A 362 3.89 5.23 -20.23
C ALA A 362 4.64 4.16 -19.43
N ASN A 363 5.17 4.53 -18.28
CA ASN A 363 5.73 3.62 -17.31
C ASN A 363 5.11 3.88 -15.94
N MET A 364 4.83 2.81 -15.21
CA MET A 364 4.31 2.89 -13.84
C MET A 364 5.02 1.86 -12.99
N ILE A 365 5.65 2.32 -11.90
CA ILE A 365 6.15 1.44 -10.86
C ILE A 365 5.14 1.49 -9.73
N VAL A 366 4.33 0.44 -9.66
CA VAL A 366 3.20 0.36 -8.73
C VAL A 366 3.70 0.01 -7.32
N ALA A 367 3.04 0.54 -6.30
CA ALA A 367 3.43 0.38 -4.90
C ALA A 367 3.70 -1.09 -4.50
N THR A 368 2.78 -2.01 -4.82
CA THR A 368 2.97 -3.44 -4.53
C THR A 368 4.14 -4.04 -5.31
N GLN A 369 4.39 -3.59 -6.55
CA GLN A 369 5.53 -4.04 -7.36
C GLN A 369 6.86 -3.67 -6.70
N ASN A 370 6.96 -2.49 -6.08
CA ASN A 370 8.16 -2.11 -5.32
C ASN A 370 8.47 -3.07 -4.18
N ASN A 371 7.46 -3.75 -3.62
CA ASN A 371 7.62 -4.75 -2.56
C ASN A 371 7.81 -6.18 -3.09
N ALA A 372 7.72 -6.43 -4.40
CA ALA A 372 7.64 -7.79 -4.94
C ALA A 372 8.81 -8.68 -4.50
N ALA A 373 10.05 -8.18 -4.55
CA ALA A 373 11.22 -8.92 -4.09
C ALA A 373 11.14 -9.21 -2.58
N ARG A 374 10.79 -8.22 -1.78
CA ARG A 374 10.62 -8.39 -0.32
C ARG A 374 9.50 -9.34 0.04
N ILE A 375 8.39 -9.33 -0.70
CA ILE A 375 7.28 -10.28 -0.52
C ILE A 375 7.75 -11.69 -0.79
N ALA A 376 8.45 -11.94 -1.90
CA ALA A 376 9.01 -13.25 -2.23
C ALA A 376 9.93 -13.77 -1.12
N MET A 377 10.88 -12.94 -0.67
CA MET A 377 11.77 -13.27 0.45
C MET A 377 11.02 -13.53 1.74
N SER A 378 9.97 -12.73 2.04
CA SER A 378 9.19 -12.86 3.28
C SER A 378 8.40 -14.17 3.31
N VAL A 379 7.78 -14.55 2.19
CA VAL A 379 7.07 -15.84 2.07
C VAL A 379 8.04 -17.01 2.22
N GLU A 380 9.19 -16.94 1.55
CA GLU A 380 10.22 -17.98 1.63
C GLU A 380 10.76 -18.14 3.05
N LYS A 381 11.13 -17.04 3.72
CA LYS A 381 11.68 -17.06 5.08
C LYS A 381 10.65 -17.56 6.09
N ALA A 382 9.39 -17.09 5.99
CA ALA A 382 8.32 -17.56 6.84
C ALA A 382 8.06 -19.07 6.64
N ALA A 383 8.03 -19.55 5.41
CA ALA A 383 7.88 -20.97 5.12
C ALA A 383 9.01 -21.81 5.71
N LYS A 384 10.27 -21.39 5.53
CA LYS A 384 11.46 -22.06 6.11
C LYS A 384 11.46 -22.05 7.64
N GLY A 385 11.00 -20.97 8.25
CA GLY A 385 10.99 -20.81 9.71
C GLY A 385 9.82 -21.52 10.42
N LEU A 386 8.70 -21.73 9.73
CA LEU A 386 7.47 -22.25 10.33
C LEU A 386 7.19 -23.72 9.94
N ILE A 387 7.61 -24.15 8.74
CA ILE A 387 7.42 -25.52 8.30
C ILE A 387 8.62 -26.37 8.75
N SER A 388 8.40 -27.28 9.68
CA SER A 388 9.43 -28.17 10.20
C SER A 388 8.99 -29.63 10.05
N ASN A 389 9.94 -30.52 9.75
CA ASN A 389 9.72 -31.97 9.64
C ASN A 389 8.53 -32.38 8.73
N GLY A 390 8.27 -31.61 7.67
CA GLY A 390 7.16 -31.85 6.76
C GLY A 390 5.78 -31.59 7.37
N ASN A 391 5.70 -30.98 8.57
CA ASN A 391 4.44 -30.63 9.20
C ASN A 391 3.88 -29.36 8.57
N VAL A 392 2.81 -29.53 7.79
CA VAL A 392 2.09 -28.45 7.12
C VAL A 392 0.63 -28.52 7.54
N SER A 393 0.22 -27.59 8.38
CA SER A 393 -1.17 -27.41 8.80
C SER A 393 -1.76 -26.13 8.20
N GLU A 394 -3.08 -26.03 8.21
CA GLU A 394 -3.79 -24.81 7.77
C GLU A 394 -3.33 -23.57 8.51
N GLY A 395 -3.13 -23.66 9.84
CA GLY A 395 -2.63 -22.55 10.66
C GLY A 395 -1.20 -22.16 10.29
N ILE A 396 -0.30 -23.10 9.98
CA ILE A 396 1.06 -22.81 9.52
C ILE A 396 1.02 -22.12 8.16
N LEU A 397 0.23 -22.61 7.22
CA LEU A 397 0.07 -21.96 5.90
C LEU A 397 -0.48 -20.54 6.05
N ASN A 398 -1.46 -20.33 6.94
CA ASN A 398 -1.94 -18.99 7.23
C ASN A 398 -0.84 -18.07 7.77
N MET A 399 0.01 -18.55 8.69
CA MET A 399 1.12 -17.75 9.20
C MET A 399 2.15 -17.43 8.09
N VAL A 400 2.38 -18.33 7.14
CA VAL A 400 3.19 -18.01 5.94
C VAL A 400 2.51 -16.92 5.09
N GLU A 401 1.19 -17.00 4.91
CA GLU A 401 0.42 -15.98 4.20
C GLU A 401 0.43 -14.61 4.92
N MET A 402 0.50 -14.58 6.25
CA MET A 402 0.65 -13.32 7.01
C MET A 402 1.90 -12.54 6.59
N ALA A 403 2.96 -13.24 6.18
CA ALA A 403 4.18 -12.59 5.72
C ALA A 403 3.95 -11.68 4.52
N PHE A 404 3.07 -12.06 3.58
CA PHE A 404 2.74 -11.19 2.45
C PHE A 404 1.57 -10.25 2.74
N ARG A 405 0.56 -10.66 3.54
CA ARG A 405 -0.57 -9.81 3.91
C ARG A 405 -0.16 -8.55 4.67
N ALA A 406 0.96 -8.58 5.40
CA ALA A 406 1.50 -7.41 6.07
C ALA A 406 1.83 -6.25 5.11
N TYR A 407 2.22 -6.55 3.86
CA TYR A 407 2.46 -5.56 2.81
C TYR A 407 1.17 -5.02 2.18
N ASP A 408 0.02 -5.62 2.48
CA ASP A 408 -1.28 -5.26 1.89
C ASP A 408 -1.26 -5.35 0.34
N PRO A 409 -0.84 -6.48 -0.25
CA PRO A 409 -0.56 -6.55 -1.68
C PRO A 409 -1.83 -6.46 -2.54
N CYS A 410 -1.78 -5.64 -3.59
CA CYS A 410 -2.87 -5.45 -4.55
C CYS A 410 -2.86 -6.45 -5.73
N HIS A 411 -2.39 -7.67 -5.53
CA HIS A 411 -2.34 -8.66 -6.61
C HIS A 411 -3.73 -9.06 -7.11
N GLY A 412 -4.70 -9.21 -6.22
CA GLY A 412 -6.09 -9.51 -6.60
C GLY A 412 -6.72 -8.41 -7.46
N CYS A 413 -6.44 -7.13 -7.17
CA CYS A 413 -6.90 -6.02 -7.99
C CYS A 413 -6.27 -6.03 -9.38
N ALA A 414 -4.97 -6.36 -9.47
CA ALA A 414 -4.24 -6.39 -10.73
C ALA A 414 -4.65 -7.56 -11.64
N THR A 415 -5.01 -8.70 -11.07
CA THR A 415 -5.39 -9.90 -11.84
C THR A 415 -6.86 -9.87 -12.31
N HIS A 416 -7.72 -9.07 -11.67
CA HIS A 416 -9.17 -9.01 -11.95
C HIS A 416 -9.87 -10.38 -11.96
N SER A 417 -9.37 -11.33 -11.15
CA SER A 417 -9.93 -12.67 -11.06
C SER A 417 -11.23 -12.67 -10.26
N LEU A 418 -12.17 -13.51 -10.69
CA LEU A 418 -13.37 -13.79 -9.91
C LEU A 418 -13.04 -14.60 -8.65
N PRO A 419 -13.78 -14.44 -7.54
CA PRO A 419 -13.64 -15.27 -6.36
C PRO A 419 -13.68 -16.77 -6.74
N GLY A 420 -12.74 -17.55 -6.21
CA GLY A 420 -12.64 -18.99 -6.50
C GLY A 420 -11.93 -19.37 -7.80
N SER A 421 -11.59 -18.41 -8.67
CA SER A 421 -10.86 -18.71 -9.91
C SER A 421 -9.35 -18.91 -9.75
N MET A 422 -8.82 -18.68 -8.55
CA MET A 422 -7.40 -18.87 -8.22
C MET A 422 -7.23 -19.92 -7.10
N PRO A 423 -7.24 -21.20 -7.43
CA PRO A 423 -6.98 -22.23 -6.43
C PRO A 423 -5.52 -22.15 -5.96
N LEU A 424 -5.30 -22.28 -4.66
CA LEU A 424 -3.96 -22.42 -4.10
C LEU A 424 -3.54 -23.90 -4.19
N LEU A 425 -2.41 -24.13 -4.83
CA LEU A 425 -1.75 -25.44 -4.88
C LEU A 425 -0.39 -25.33 -4.20
N VAL A 426 -0.21 -26.06 -3.10
CA VAL A 426 1.05 -26.14 -2.37
C VAL A 426 1.64 -27.52 -2.57
N ARG A 427 2.82 -27.61 -3.16
CA ARG A 427 3.62 -28.84 -3.24
C ARG A 427 4.74 -28.77 -2.23
N VAL A 428 4.78 -29.74 -1.35
CA VAL A 428 5.87 -29.92 -0.38
C VAL A 428 6.85 -30.91 -0.95
N HIS A 429 8.08 -30.45 -1.19
CA HIS A 429 9.17 -31.28 -1.68
C HIS A 429 10.10 -31.67 -0.54
N ASP A 430 10.72 -32.83 -0.63
CA ASP A 430 11.81 -33.22 0.25
C ASP A 430 13.15 -32.60 -0.21
N HIS A 431 14.22 -32.92 0.50
CA HIS A 431 15.59 -32.47 0.20
C HIS A 431 16.14 -32.95 -1.15
N ARG A 432 15.51 -33.95 -1.77
CA ARG A 432 15.85 -34.48 -3.11
C ARG A 432 15.04 -33.83 -4.22
N GLY A 433 14.05 -33.00 -3.86
CA GLY A 433 13.13 -32.39 -4.79
C GLY A 433 11.88 -33.22 -5.11
N ASP A 434 11.71 -34.37 -4.46
CA ASP A 434 10.54 -35.24 -4.66
C ASP A 434 9.32 -34.67 -3.92
N VAL A 435 8.13 -34.72 -4.57
CA VAL A 435 6.89 -34.24 -3.99
C VAL A 435 6.43 -35.16 -2.87
N GLN A 436 6.53 -34.72 -1.63
CA GLN A 436 6.06 -35.46 -0.45
C GLN A 436 4.55 -35.34 -0.27
N THR A 437 4.00 -34.17 -0.52
CA THR A 437 2.56 -33.95 -0.43
C THR A 437 2.14 -32.78 -1.31
N THR A 438 0.91 -32.82 -1.78
CA THR A 438 0.27 -31.72 -2.48
C THR A 438 -0.99 -31.35 -1.72
N LEU A 439 -1.10 -30.07 -1.36
CA LEU A 439 -2.28 -29.51 -0.73
C LEU A 439 -2.95 -28.60 -1.74
N ARG A 440 -4.26 -28.74 -1.89
CA ARG A 440 -5.09 -27.88 -2.73
C ARG A 440 -6.13 -27.19 -1.86
N ARG A 441 -6.26 -25.88 -1.99
CA ARG A 441 -7.37 -25.14 -1.43
C ARG A 441 -8.40 -24.92 -2.54
N ASP A 442 -9.61 -25.40 -2.33
CA ASP A 442 -10.72 -25.16 -3.23
C ASP A 442 -11.35 -23.78 -3.01
N TRP A 443 -12.30 -23.42 -3.84
CA TRP A 443 -13.01 -22.15 -3.83
C TRP A 443 -13.80 -21.88 -2.53
N ASP A 444 -14.16 -22.94 -1.79
CA ASP A 444 -14.81 -22.86 -0.47
C ASP A 444 -13.82 -22.71 0.70
N GLY A 445 -12.52 -22.58 0.40
CA GLY A 445 -11.46 -22.43 1.40
C GLY A 445 -11.00 -23.76 2.02
N LYS A 446 -11.60 -24.89 1.66
CA LYS A 446 -11.24 -26.20 2.21
C LYS A 446 -9.91 -26.70 1.63
N ILE A 447 -9.00 -27.08 2.49
CA ILE A 447 -7.72 -27.69 2.09
C ILE A 447 -7.94 -29.20 1.93
N ILE A 448 -7.67 -29.69 0.74
CA ILE A 448 -7.68 -31.11 0.41
C ILE A 448 -6.24 -31.57 0.23
N ARG A 449 -5.86 -32.62 0.96
CA ARG A 449 -4.59 -33.31 0.72
C ARG A 449 -4.77 -34.24 -0.48
N VAL A 450 -4.04 -33.96 -1.57
CA VAL A 450 -4.00 -34.84 -2.74
C VAL A 450 -2.79 -35.72 -2.57
N SER A 451 -2.98 -36.95 -2.06
CA SER A 451 -1.92 -37.96 -1.98
C SER A 451 -1.60 -38.51 -3.38
N GLY A 452 -0.35 -38.44 -3.72
CA GLY A 452 0.37 -39.11 -4.81
C GLY A 452 -0.41 -39.69 -5.98
N ILE A 453 -0.64 -38.89 -7.01
CA ILE A 453 -0.68 -39.36 -8.41
C ILE A 453 -0.12 -38.17 -9.22
N GLY A 454 0.92 -38.44 -10.03
CA GLY A 454 1.50 -37.48 -10.94
C GLY A 454 0.48 -36.98 -11.95
N VAL A 455 -0.18 -35.88 -11.66
CA VAL A 455 -0.91 -35.16 -12.69
C VAL A 455 0.14 -34.33 -13.44
N ARG A 456 0.60 -34.88 -14.57
CA ARG A 456 1.22 -34.06 -15.61
C ARG A 456 0.14 -33.09 -16.07
N ILE A 457 0.23 -31.84 -15.63
CA ILE A 457 -0.46 -30.73 -16.29
C ILE A 457 0.33 -30.53 -17.58
N SER A 458 -0.20 -31.02 -18.69
CA SER A 458 0.30 -30.67 -20.02
C SER A 458 0.10 -29.17 -20.23
N PRO A 459 1.03 -28.49 -20.91
CA PRO A 459 0.92 -27.06 -21.19
C PRO A 459 -0.12 -26.75 -22.30
N GLU A 460 -1.01 -27.63 -22.61
CA GLU A 460 -1.95 -27.50 -23.72
C GLU A 460 -3.32 -27.05 -23.21
N SER A 461 -3.64 -25.84 -23.48
CA SER A 461 -4.88 -25.18 -23.84
C SER A 461 -4.97 -23.76 -23.26
N ARG A 462 -4.14 -22.88 -23.78
CA ARG A 462 -4.44 -21.44 -23.80
C ARG A 462 -4.63 -21.02 -25.24
N THR A 463 -5.78 -21.32 -25.80
CA THR A 463 -6.31 -20.53 -26.90
C THR A 463 -7.01 -19.34 -26.30
N PRO A 464 -6.67 -18.10 -26.68
CA PRO A 464 -7.49 -16.96 -26.34
C PRO A 464 -8.78 -17.10 -27.14
N ASN A 465 -9.92 -17.08 -26.47
CA ASN A 465 -11.19 -16.85 -27.13
C ASN A 465 -11.26 -15.38 -27.57
N PRO A 466 -11.90 -15.10 -28.74
CA PRO A 466 -11.87 -13.82 -29.44
C PRO A 466 -12.49 -12.64 -28.73
#